data_941a56ec392ffc4a469282bbbbfa1513
#
_entry.id   941a56ec392ffc4a469282bbbbfa1513
#
_cell.length_a   1.000
_cell.length_b   1.000
_cell.length_c   1.000
_cell.angle_alpha   90.00
_cell.angle_beta   90.00
_cell.angle_gamma   90.00
#
_symmetry.space_group_name_H-M   'P 1'
#
loop_
_entity.id
_entity.type
_entity.pdbx_description
1 polymer ?
#
loop_
_entity_poly.entity_id
_entity_poly.type
_entity_poly.pdbx_seq_one_letter_code
_entity_poly.pdbx_strand_id
1 'polypeptide(L)'
;MKRFAIYTALIGGYDSIKQPKVVDERFDYYLFTDDVKESRVGIWEIRRVEYDNPDKTRIARWVKTHPHVLLKDYEATLWIDANLEITSAFMYERCAELMSKDIQLASVKHPQRDCIYDEAYWVYGLDVEKNIFNWCHYLRSINYPRHNGLYETNVLYRKNDAIVERVNEEW
;
A
#
# COMPACT_ATOMS: atom_id res chain seq x y z
N MET A 1 -20.58 -6.04 -10.09
CA MET A 1 -19.36 -5.97 -9.25
C MET A 1 -18.44 -4.95 -9.87
N LYS A 2 -17.88 -4.03 -9.10
CA LYS A 2 -16.90 -3.08 -9.60
C LYS A 2 -15.57 -3.78 -9.84
N ARG A 3 -14.80 -3.27 -10.80
CA ARG A 3 -13.52 -3.91 -11.17
C ARG A 3 -12.39 -3.58 -10.20
N PHE A 4 -12.49 -2.42 -9.51
CA PHE A 4 -11.42 -1.86 -8.70
C PHE A 4 -11.86 -1.61 -7.27
N ALA A 5 -10.96 -1.80 -6.33
CA ALA A 5 -11.09 -1.33 -4.97
C ALA A 5 -9.91 -0.42 -4.60
N ILE A 6 -10.21 0.72 -3.95
CA ILE A 6 -9.21 1.51 -3.24
C ILE A 6 -9.31 1.16 -1.77
N TYR A 7 -8.18 0.93 -1.13
CA TYR A 7 -8.17 0.57 0.27
C TYR A 7 -7.01 1.20 1.03
N THR A 8 -7.24 1.36 2.31
CA THR A 8 -6.27 1.89 3.26
C THR A 8 -6.48 1.24 4.63
N ALA A 9 -5.57 1.49 5.56
CA ALA A 9 -5.73 1.05 6.94
C ALA A 9 -5.49 2.21 7.92
N LEU A 10 -6.30 2.25 8.97
CA LEU A 10 -6.16 3.16 10.10
C LEU A 10 -6.18 2.35 11.39
N ILE A 11 -5.03 2.02 11.92
CA ILE A 11 -4.85 1.14 13.06
C ILE A 11 -4.30 1.93 14.24
N GLY A 12 -4.91 1.78 15.41
CA GLY A 12 -4.47 2.46 16.64
C GLY A 12 -4.80 3.95 16.72
N GLY A 13 -5.57 4.50 15.80
CA GLY A 13 -6.06 5.89 15.85
C GLY A 13 -4.98 6.97 15.64
N TYR A 14 -3.88 6.65 14.98
CA TYR A 14 -2.76 7.59 14.77
C TYR A 14 -3.03 8.69 13.73
N ASP A 15 -3.95 8.45 12.81
CA ASP A 15 -4.25 9.35 11.70
C ASP A 15 -5.75 9.63 11.57
N SER A 16 -6.10 10.56 10.69
CA SER A 16 -7.47 10.81 10.24
C SER A 16 -7.61 10.46 8.78
N ILE A 17 -8.64 9.70 8.43
CA ILE A 17 -8.90 9.33 7.04
C ILE A 17 -9.18 10.57 6.19
N LYS A 18 -8.51 10.69 5.06
CA LYS A 18 -8.76 11.74 4.07
C LYS A 18 -9.90 11.32 3.13
N GLN A 19 -10.75 12.28 2.80
CA GLN A 19 -11.77 12.07 1.78
C GLN A 19 -11.21 12.45 0.43
N PRO A 20 -11.42 11.64 -0.64
CA PRO A 20 -11.01 12.04 -1.98
C PRO A 20 -11.79 13.28 -2.45
N LYS A 21 -11.09 14.24 -3.06
CA LYS A 21 -11.73 15.42 -3.70
C LYS A 21 -12.47 15.06 -4.98
N VAL A 22 -12.04 13.99 -5.63
CA VAL A 22 -12.68 13.42 -6.82
C VAL A 22 -12.98 11.96 -6.54
N VAL A 23 -14.18 11.54 -6.85
CA VAL A 23 -14.64 10.16 -6.67
C VAL A 23 -14.89 9.56 -8.06
N ASP A 24 -14.57 8.29 -8.23
CA ASP A 24 -14.85 7.54 -9.44
C ASP A 24 -15.71 6.31 -9.11
N GLU A 25 -16.85 6.20 -9.76
CA GLU A 25 -17.83 5.14 -9.52
C GLU A 25 -17.38 3.73 -9.96
N ARG A 26 -16.28 3.65 -10.71
CA ARG A 26 -15.65 2.37 -11.07
C ARG A 26 -14.99 1.70 -9.88
N PHE A 27 -14.80 2.42 -8.76
CA PHE A 27 -14.09 1.98 -7.57
C PHE A 27 -15.02 1.85 -6.37
N ASP A 28 -14.76 0.85 -5.52
CA ASP A 28 -15.22 0.79 -4.14
C ASP A 28 -14.09 1.26 -3.21
N TYR A 29 -14.46 1.81 -2.05
CA TYR A 29 -13.53 2.45 -1.12
C TYR A 29 -13.62 1.78 0.24
N TYR A 30 -12.51 1.22 0.72
CA TYR A 30 -12.46 0.48 1.98
C TYR A 30 -11.44 1.06 2.95
N LEU A 31 -11.88 1.28 4.18
CA LEU A 31 -11.01 1.58 5.31
C LEU A 31 -11.00 0.39 6.26
N PHE A 32 -9.85 -0.23 6.39
CA PHE A 32 -9.63 -1.28 7.38
C PHE A 32 -9.15 -0.67 8.70
N THR A 33 -9.78 -1.07 9.82
CA THR A 33 -9.45 -0.54 11.14
C THR A 33 -9.64 -1.58 12.23
N ASP A 34 -8.97 -1.39 13.36
CA ASP A 34 -9.16 -2.15 14.59
C ASP A 34 -10.26 -1.55 15.50
N ASP A 35 -10.68 -0.31 15.26
CA ASP A 35 -11.72 0.41 16.01
C ASP A 35 -12.92 0.75 15.10
N VAL A 36 -13.84 -0.21 14.97
CA VAL A 36 -15.06 -0.05 14.16
C VAL A 36 -16.16 0.55 15.02
N LYS A 37 -16.41 1.85 14.89
CA LYS A 37 -17.54 2.56 15.53
C LYS A 37 -18.71 2.77 14.58
N GLU A 38 -18.42 2.89 13.31
CA GLU A 38 -19.37 3.17 12.25
C GLU A 38 -19.16 2.22 11.07
N SER A 39 -20.18 1.99 10.27
CA SER A 39 -20.06 1.18 9.05
C SER A 39 -19.50 1.95 7.86
N ARG A 40 -19.50 3.29 7.94
CA ARG A 40 -19.03 4.17 6.88
C ARG A 40 -18.55 5.53 7.43
N VAL A 41 -17.46 6.04 6.84
CA VAL A 41 -16.98 7.40 7.07
C VAL A 41 -16.79 8.09 5.71
N GLY A 42 -17.69 9.00 5.37
CA GLY A 42 -17.72 9.61 4.04
C GLY A 42 -17.90 8.57 2.94
N ILE A 43 -16.96 8.51 1.98
CA ILE A 43 -17.00 7.52 0.90
C ILE A 43 -16.52 6.12 1.37
N TRP A 44 -15.76 6.04 2.46
CA TRP A 44 -15.11 4.82 2.93
C TRP A 44 -16.10 3.89 3.63
N GLU A 45 -16.22 2.67 3.13
CA GLU A 45 -16.83 1.55 3.87
C GLU A 45 -15.82 1.03 4.89
N ILE A 46 -16.27 0.93 6.15
CA ILE A 46 -15.39 0.50 7.25
C ILE A 46 -15.43 -1.01 7.37
N ARG A 47 -14.24 -1.62 7.38
CA ARG A 47 -14.08 -3.05 7.64
C ARG A 47 -13.15 -3.31 8.80
N ARG A 48 -13.53 -4.24 9.65
CA ARG A 48 -12.68 -4.69 10.74
C ARG A 48 -11.52 -5.52 10.21
N VAL A 49 -10.34 -5.28 10.77
CA VAL A 49 -9.18 -6.17 10.56
C VAL A 49 -9.30 -7.35 11.53
N GLU A 50 -9.28 -8.56 11.01
CA GLU A 50 -9.33 -9.78 11.83
C GLU A 50 -7.93 -10.32 12.21
N TYR A 51 -6.89 -9.82 11.53
CA TYR A 51 -5.51 -10.13 11.89
C TYR A 51 -5.12 -9.40 13.17
N ASP A 52 -4.58 -10.14 14.15
CA ASP A 52 -4.15 -9.58 15.44
C ASP A 52 -2.63 -9.67 15.58
N ASN A 53 -2.05 -8.57 16.10
CA ASN A 53 -0.63 -8.48 16.40
C ASN A 53 -0.44 -7.41 17.50
N PRO A 54 0.43 -7.63 18.51
CA PRO A 54 0.73 -6.61 19.51
C PRO A 54 1.34 -5.32 18.92
N ASP A 55 2.02 -5.42 17.79
CA ASP A 55 2.52 -4.27 17.04
C ASP A 55 1.46 -3.79 16.02
N LYS A 56 0.85 -2.65 16.31
CA LYS A 56 -0.16 -2.03 15.44
C LYS A 56 0.33 -1.73 14.03
N THR A 57 1.61 -1.42 13.88
CA THR A 57 2.23 -1.20 12.57
C THR A 57 2.19 -2.46 11.72
N ARG A 58 2.37 -3.63 12.33
CA ARG A 58 2.28 -4.92 11.64
C ARG A 58 0.86 -5.22 11.17
N ILE A 59 -0.16 -4.83 11.92
CA ILE A 59 -1.56 -4.96 11.49
C ILE A 59 -1.82 -4.11 10.24
N ALA A 60 -1.40 -2.85 10.26
CA ALA A 60 -1.55 -1.98 9.08
C ALA A 60 -0.78 -2.51 7.86
N ARG A 61 0.44 -3.00 8.07
CA ARG A 61 1.25 -3.62 7.00
C ARG A 61 0.61 -4.90 6.46
N TRP A 62 0.04 -5.72 7.32
CA TRP A 62 -0.68 -6.91 6.88
C TRP A 62 -1.85 -6.56 5.96
N VAL A 63 -2.67 -5.58 6.33
CA VAL A 63 -3.73 -5.07 5.45
C VAL A 63 -3.16 -4.62 4.11
N LYS A 64 -2.07 -3.86 4.13
CA LYS A 64 -1.41 -3.35 2.93
C LYS A 64 -0.95 -4.46 1.99
N THR A 65 -0.45 -5.57 2.54
CA THR A 65 0.16 -6.66 1.77
C THR A 65 -0.81 -7.80 1.42
N HIS A 66 -2.04 -7.84 1.99
CA HIS A 66 -2.99 -8.93 1.77
C HIS A 66 -4.29 -8.54 1.07
N PRO A 67 -4.27 -7.70 0.00
CA PRO A 67 -5.50 -7.40 -0.75
C PRO A 67 -6.10 -8.63 -1.42
N HIS A 68 -5.30 -9.63 -1.80
CA HIS A 68 -5.73 -10.90 -2.37
C HIS A 68 -6.63 -11.71 -1.42
N VAL A 69 -6.49 -11.50 -0.10
CA VAL A 69 -7.37 -12.08 0.93
C VAL A 69 -8.58 -11.19 1.20
N LEU A 70 -8.33 -9.90 1.43
CA LEU A 70 -9.33 -8.93 1.88
C LEU A 70 -10.30 -8.50 0.78
N LEU A 71 -9.83 -8.46 -0.46
CA LEU A 71 -10.51 -7.87 -1.63
C LEU A 71 -10.42 -8.82 -2.84
N LYS A 72 -10.49 -10.11 -2.61
CA LYS A 72 -10.32 -11.18 -3.61
C LYS A 72 -11.28 -11.12 -4.80
N ASP A 73 -12.43 -10.45 -4.61
CA ASP A 73 -13.47 -10.37 -5.63
C ASP A 73 -13.25 -9.21 -6.63
N TYR A 74 -12.17 -8.43 -6.46
CA TYR A 74 -11.81 -7.35 -7.37
C TYR A 74 -10.74 -7.80 -8.38
N GLU A 75 -10.78 -7.26 -9.59
CA GLU A 75 -9.76 -7.54 -10.60
C GLU A 75 -8.42 -6.87 -10.26
N ALA A 76 -8.48 -5.67 -9.65
CA ALA A 76 -7.31 -4.99 -9.15
C ALA A 76 -7.62 -4.10 -7.95
N THR A 77 -6.59 -3.80 -7.18
CA THR A 77 -6.65 -2.98 -5.97
C THR A 77 -5.65 -1.84 -6.04
N LEU A 78 -6.00 -0.73 -5.41
CA LEU A 78 -5.12 0.41 -5.19
C LEU A 78 -5.01 0.66 -3.69
N TRP A 79 -3.85 0.40 -3.12
CA TRP A 79 -3.49 0.87 -1.78
C TRP A 79 -3.12 2.33 -1.81
N ILE A 80 -3.60 3.08 -0.83
CA ILE A 80 -3.09 4.41 -0.49
C ILE A 80 -2.87 4.49 1.02
N ASP A 81 -1.78 5.12 1.47
CA ASP A 81 -1.59 5.39 2.90
C ASP A 81 -2.66 6.39 3.38
N ALA A 82 -3.15 6.24 4.62
CA ALA A 82 -4.32 6.97 5.15
C ALA A 82 -4.15 8.49 5.17
N ASN A 83 -2.90 8.98 5.22
CA ASN A 83 -2.56 10.40 5.20
C ASN A 83 -2.57 11.02 3.79
N LEU A 84 -2.76 10.22 2.73
CA LEU A 84 -2.83 10.71 1.36
C LEU A 84 -4.26 11.08 0.97
N GLU A 85 -4.37 12.12 0.14
CA GLU A 85 -5.64 12.58 -0.42
C GLU A 85 -5.63 12.44 -1.94
N ILE A 86 -6.66 11.82 -2.50
CA ILE A 86 -6.85 11.78 -3.96
C ILE A 86 -7.43 13.12 -4.39
N THR A 87 -6.63 13.93 -5.09
CA THR A 87 -6.99 15.31 -5.46
C THR A 87 -7.47 15.46 -6.90
N SER A 88 -7.30 14.42 -7.75
CA SER A 88 -7.66 14.45 -9.17
C SER A 88 -8.03 13.07 -9.70
N ALA A 89 -8.58 13.03 -10.91
CA ALA A 89 -8.91 11.77 -11.59
C ALA A 89 -7.69 10.95 -12.05
N PHE A 90 -6.49 11.52 -11.99
CA PHE A 90 -5.26 10.90 -12.51
C PHE A 90 -5.03 9.47 -11.99
N MET A 91 -5.25 9.23 -10.69
CA MET A 91 -5.03 7.89 -10.10
C MET A 91 -6.01 6.86 -10.65
N TYR A 92 -7.25 7.23 -10.88
CA TYR A 92 -8.27 6.34 -11.44
C TYR A 92 -7.97 5.98 -12.89
N GLU A 93 -7.61 6.98 -13.70
CA GLU A 93 -7.23 6.78 -15.10
C GLU A 93 -5.96 5.94 -15.20
N ARG A 94 -5.00 6.18 -14.30
CA ARG A 94 -3.77 5.37 -14.24
C ARG A 94 -4.05 3.91 -13.90
N CYS A 95 -4.94 3.63 -12.97
CA CYS A 95 -5.35 2.24 -12.67
C CYS A 95 -6.00 1.57 -13.90
N ALA A 96 -6.88 2.28 -14.61
CA ALA A 96 -7.52 1.76 -15.82
C ALA A 96 -6.49 1.48 -16.92
N GLU A 97 -5.52 2.37 -17.10
CA GLU A 97 -4.41 2.20 -18.04
C GLU A 97 -3.54 0.99 -17.70
N LEU A 98 -3.13 0.84 -16.43
CA LEU A 98 -2.31 -0.28 -15.96
C LEU A 98 -3.04 -1.61 -16.19
N MET A 99 -4.34 -1.66 -15.89
CA MET A 99 -5.17 -2.83 -16.16
C MET A 99 -5.24 -3.15 -17.66
N SER A 100 -5.43 -2.14 -18.52
CA SER A 100 -5.52 -2.34 -19.97
C SER A 100 -4.22 -2.85 -20.59
N LYS A 101 -3.08 -2.53 -19.97
CA LYS A 101 -1.74 -2.99 -20.36
C LYS A 101 -1.31 -4.28 -19.67
N ASP A 102 -2.20 -4.91 -18.94
CA ASP A 102 -1.94 -6.13 -18.15
C ASP A 102 -0.77 -6.01 -17.16
N ILE A 103 -0.56 -4.82 -16.61
CA ILE A 103 0.47 -4.59 -15.59
C ILE A 103 0.00 -5.18 -14.28
N GLN A 104 0.83 -6.00 -13.68
CA GLN A 104 0.49 -6.75 -12.47
C GLN A 104 0.69 -5.94 -11.18
N LEU A 105 1.78 -5.18 -11.10
CA LEU A 105 2.14 -4.38 -9.94
C LEU A 105 2.76 -3.06 -10.39
N ALA A 106 2.35 -1.97 -9.77
CA ALA A 106 2.95 -0.65 -9.98
C ALA A 106 2.99 0.16 -8.69
N SER A 107 4.02 0.97 -8.57
CA SER A 107 4.23 1.89 -7.45
C SER A 107 4.77 3.23 -7.95
N VAL A 108 4.89 4.17 -7.05
CA VAL A 108 5.39 5.52 -7.34
C VAL A 108 6.91 5.54 -7.18
N LYS A 109 7.62 6.06 -8.18
CA LYS A 109 9.05 6.26 -8.06
C LYS A 109 9.34 7.28 -6.95
N HIS A 110 10.33 6.99 -6.11
CA HIS A 110 10.73 7.91 -5.04
C HIS A 110 11.16 9.26 -5.63
N PRO A 111 10.61 10.40 -5.17
CA PRO A 111 10.80 11.70 -5.84
C PRO A 111 12.19 12.29 -5.69
N GLN A 112 12.95 11.88 -4.68
CA GLN A 112 14.23 12.49 -4.32
C GLN A 112 15.43 11.53 -4.40
N ARG A 113 15.19 10.22 -4.28
CA ARG A 113 16.26 9.22 -4.20
C ARG A 113 16.02 8.06 -5.16
N ASP A 114 17.09 7.44 -5.58
CA ASP A 114 17.10 6.29 -6.47
C ASP A 114 17.92 5.11 -5.94
N CYS A 115 18.43 5.25 -4.70
CA CYS A 115 19.33 4.29 -4.07
C CYS A 115 18.81 3.86 -2.71
N ILE A 116 18.60 2.55 -2.53
CA ILE A 116 18.15 1.97 -1.27
C ILE A 116 19.12 2.20 -0.11
N TYR A 117 20.43 2.26 -0.39
CA TYR A 117 21.44 2.50 0.63
C TYR A 117 21.42 3.95 1.11
N ASP A 118 21.09 4.89 0.24
CA ASP A 118 20.94 6.30 0.60
C ASP A 118 19.63 6.50 1.37
N GLU A 119 18.57 5.79 1.01
CA GLU A 119 17.34 5.73 1.80
C GLU A 119 17.59 5.20 3.20
N ALA A 120 18.32 4.10 3.32
CA ALA A 120 18.68 3.51 4.61
C ALA A 120 19.39 4.52 5.54
N TYR A 121 20.23 5.39 4.99
CA TYR A 121 20.86 6.47 5.75
C TYR A 121 19.82 7.51 6.25
N TRP A 122 18.85 7.88 5.41
CA TRP A 122 17.84 8.88 5.78
C TRP A 122 16.81 8.37 6.80
N VAL A 123 16.46 7.09 6.76
CA VAL A 123 15.55 6.49 7.74
C VAL A 123 16.26 6.01 9.01
N TYR A 124 17.58 6.11 9.05
CA TYR A 124 18.36 5.81 10.25
C TYR A 124 17.93 6.70 11.42
N GLY A 125 17.56 6.09 12.53
CA GLY A 125 16.99 6.79 13.68
C GLY A 125 15.45 6.97 13.62
N LEU A 126 14.79 6.67 12.48
CA LEU A 126 13.34 6.67 12.36
C LEU A 126 12.71 5.27 12.45
N ASP A 127 13.52 4.25 12.17
CA ASP A 127 13.15 2.84 12.26
C ASP A 127 14.14 2.08 13.15
N VAL A 128 13.89 0.80 13.38
CA VAL A 128 14.78 -0.05 14.18
C VAL A 128 16.13 -0.20 13.47
N GLU A 129 17.15 0.47 13.97
CA GLU A 129 18.51 0.54 13.37
C GLU A 129 19.07 -0.83 13.00
N LYS A 130 18.84 -1.83 13.86
CA LYS A 130 19.28 -3.21 13.60
C LYS A 130 18.67 -3.78 12.32
N ASN A 131 17.41 -3.48 12.03
CA ASN A 131 16.74 -3.95 10.82
C ASN A 131 17.32 -3.29 9.58
N ILE A 132 17.56 -1.99 9.63
CA ILE A 132 18.18 -1.22 8.54
C ILE A 132 19.58 -1.78 8.25
N PHE A 133 20.36 -2.02 9.30
CA PHE A 133 21.70 -2.59 9.16
C PHE A 133 21.69 -3.99 8.55
N ASN A 134 20.81 -4.88 9.03
CA ASN A 134 20.64 -6.23 8.53
C ASN A 134 20.25 -6.25 7.05
N TRP A 135 19.31 -5.39 6.64
CA TRP A 135 18.91 -5.25 5.24
C TRP A 135 20.04 -4.75 4.35
N CYS A 136 20.77 -3.73 4.78
CA CYS A 136 21.94 -3.22 4.04
C CYS A 136 23.04 -4.30 3.91
N HIS A 137 23.25 -5.10 4.96
CA HIS A 137 24.18 -6.22 4.92
C HIS A 137 23.75 -7.30 3.93
N TYR A 138 22.48 -7.70 3.98
CA TYR A 138 21.90 -8.66 3.04
C TYR A 138 22.02 -8.18 1.60
N LEU A 139 21.60 -6.96 1.30
CA LEU A 139 21.68 -6.40 -0.06
C LEU A 139 23.11 -6.37 -0.60
N ARG A 140 24.11 -6.05 0.26
CA ARG A 140 25.52 -6.13 -0.13
C ARG A 140 25.97 -7.57 -0.39
N SER A 141 25.51 -8.53 0.41
CA SER A 141 25.88 -9.94 0.24
C SER A 141 25.41 -10.55 -1.09
N ILE A 142 24.31 -10.04 -1.65
CA ILE A 142 23.79 -10.43 -2.96
C ILE A 142 24.25 -9.49 -4.09
N ASN A 143 25.18 -8.59 -3.81
CA ASN A 143 25.68 -7.57 -4.76
C ASN A 143 24.56 -6.71 -5.36
N TYR A 144 23.53 -6.34 -4.57
CA TYR A 144 22.48 -5.46 -5.05
C TYR A 144 23.08 -4.09 -5.42
N PRO A 145 22.87 -3.60 -6.66
CA PRO A 145 23.55 -2.41 -7.14
C PRO A 145 23.03 -1.13 -6.45
N ARG A 146 23.92 -0.16 -6.31
CA ARG A 146 23.51 1.21 -5.94
C ARG A 146 22.79 1.86 -7.12
N HIS A 147 21.93 2.84 -6.82
CA HIS A 147 21.18 3.62 -7.82
C HIS A 147 20.37 2.74 -8.79
N ASN A 148 19.81 1.65 -8.30
CA ASN A 148 19.00 0.72 -9.07
C ASN A 148 17.51 1.13 -9.13
N GLY A 149 17.22 2.37 -8.78
CA GLY A 149 15.86 2.87 -8.58
C GLY A 149 15.36 2.63 -7.16
N LEU A 150 14.46 3.51 -6.73
CA LEU A 150 13.77 3.42 -5.45
C LEU A 150 12.32 3.78 -5.66
N TYR A 151 11.42 3.07 -4.99
CA TYR A 151 9.99 3.27 -5.10
C TYR A 151 9.37 3.45 -3.72
N GLU A 152 8.41 4.36 -3.63
CA GLU A 152 7.58 4.52 -2.45
C GLU A 152 6.40 3.56 -2.49
N THR A 153 6.04 3.01 -1.35
CA THR A 153 4.91 2.08 -1.24
C THR A 153 3.65 2.72 -0.67
N ASN A 154 3.66 4.04 -0.55
CA ASN A 154 2.51 4.83 -0.12
C ASN A 154 1.31 4.76 -1.09
N VAL A 155 1.57 4.43 -2.36
CA VAL A 155 0.58 4.11 -3.38
C VAL A 155 1.02 2.84 -4.10
N LEU A 156 0.15 1.81 -4.11
CA LEU A 156 0.43 0.52 -4.75
C LEU A 156 -0.78 0.05 -5.55
N TYR A 157 -0.63 -0.02 -6.85
CA TYR A 157 -1.54 -0.76 -7.71
C TYR A 157 -1.16 -2.23 -7.74
N ARG A 158 -2.13 -3.12 -7.61
CA ARG A 158 -1.97 -4.57 -7.72
C ARG A 158 -3.12 -5.17 -8.51
N LYS A 159 -2.79 -5.94 -9.55
CA LYS A 159 -3.74 -6.83 -10.17
C LYS A 159 -3.94 -8.05 -9.27
N ASN A 160 -5.16 -8.57 -9.21
CA ASN A 160 -5.45 -9.72 -8.38
C ASN A 160 -5.22 -11.00 -9.19
N ASP A 161 -4.00 -11.46 -9.21
CA ASP A 161 -3.57 -12.69 -9.89
C ASP A 161 -2.54 -13.48 -9.07
N ALA A 162 -2.30 -14.73 -9.45
CA ALA A 162 -1.44 -15.65 -8.71
C ALA A 162 0.02 -15.20 -8.58
N ILE A 163 0.53 -14.35 -9.49
CA ILE A 163 1.89 -13.84 -9.40
C ILE A 163 1.96 -12.78 -8.30
N VAL A 164 1.00 -11.86 -8.29
CA VAL A 164 0.92 -10.79 -7.29
C VAL A 164 0.59 -11.36 -5.91
N GLU A 165 -0.25 -12.39 -5.83
CA GLU A 165 -0.53 -13.11 -4.59
C GLU A 165 0.77 -13.65 -3.98
N ARG A 166 1.60 -14.34 -4.76
CA ARG A 166 2.91 -14.82 -4.30
C ARG A 166 3.81 -13.69 -3.79
N VAL A 167 3.88 -12.57 -4.52
CA VAL A 167 4.66 -11.41 -4.09
C VAL A 167 4.14 -10.86 -2.76
N ASN A 168 2.82 -10.80 -2.58
CA ASN A 168 2.19 -10.32 -1.36
C ASN A 168 2.51 -11.23 -0.15
N GLU A 169 2.49 -12.56 -0.34
CA GLU A 169 2.80 -13.53 0.72
C GLU A 169 4.30 -13.54 1.11
N GLU A 170 5.18 -13.22 0.18
CA GLU A 170 6.62 -13.13 0.44
C GLU A 170 7.05 -11.78 1.04
N TRP A 171 6.22 -10.75 1.00
CA TRP A 171 6.50 -9.41 1.51
C TRP A 171 6.28 -9.33 3.02
#